data_01f712169d710b185d5ae5eb982e8a37
#
_entry.id   01f712169d710b185d5ae5eb982e8a37
#
_cell.length_a   1.000
_cell.length_b   1.000
_cell.length_c   1.000
_cell.angle_alpha   90.00
_cell.angle_beta   90.00
_cell.angle_gamma   90.00
#
_symmetry.space_group_name_H-M   'P 1'
#
loop_
_entity.id
_entity.type
_entity.pdbx_description
1 polymer ?
#
loop_
_entity_poly.entity_id
_entity_poly.type
_entity_poly.pdbx_seq_one_letter_code
_entity_poly.pdbx_strand_id
1 'polypeptide(L)'
;MRNIYYTFISLIIILCINGCSKKSTPTNIYESEEYKSLSKKDIIIGESIWATSCFRCHRYGTNGAIVSENKEYWDKAAQKGIDALFKSVWEGYKGENGVMPAKGFCNLCDENEIRKSVFYMFHLAKK
;
A
#
# COMPACT_ATOMS: atom_id res chain seq x y z
N MET A 1 -46.22 31.06 9.99
CA MET A 1 -44.78 31.21 9.71
C MET A 1 -43.88 30.24 10.52
N ARG A 2 -44.21 29.90 11.76
CA ARG A 2 -43.39 28.96 12.60
C ARG A 2 -43.30 27.55 12.06
N ASN A 3 -44.34 27.01 11.43
CA ASN A 3 -44.37 25.65 10.88
C ASN A 3 -43.53 25.47 9.61
N ILE A 4 -43.29 26.55 8.85
CA ILE A 4 -42.47 26.51 7.63
C ILE A 4 -40.98 26.34 7.97
N TYR A 5 -40.55 26.96 9.07
CA TYR A 5 -39.16 26.82 9.55
C TYR A 5 -38.82 25.38 9.97
N TYR A 6 -39.75 24.68 10.64
CA TYR A 6 -39.51 23.31 11.09
C TYR A 6 -39.45 22.32 9.90
N THR A 7 -40.23 22.57 8.85
CA THR A 7 -40.18 21.75 7.63
C THR A 7 -38.91 21.96 6.84
N PHE A 8 -38.37 23.18 6.77
CA PHE A 8 -37.09 23.47 6.13
C PHE A 8 -35.90 22.90 6.92
N ILE A 9 -35.90 23.00 8.25
CA ILE A 9 -34.86 22.43 9.12
C ILE A 9 -34.86 20.90 9.02
N SER A 10 -36.01 20.26 9.00
CA SER A 10 -36.14 18.80 8.83
C SER A 10 -35.62 18.31 7.47
N LEU A 11 -35.84 19.08 6.41
CA LEU A 11 -35.37 18.75 5.05
C LEU A 11 -33.83 18.85 4.93
N ILE A 12 -33.22 19.84 5.60
CA ILE A 12 -31.76 20.04 5.60
C ILE A 12 -31.04 18.92 6.37
N ILE A 13 -31.62 18.45 7.47
CA ILE A 13 -31.05 17.36 8.28
C ILE A 13 -31.02 16.04 7.51
N ILE A 14 -32.03 15.76 6.67
CA ILE A 14 -32.11 14.54 5.87
C ILE A 14 -31.05 14.50 4.75
N LEU A 15 -30.63 15.66 4.24
CA LEU A 15 -29.59 15.75 3.20
C LEU A 15 -28.17 15.49 3.71
N CYS A 16 -27.92 15.61 5.02
CA CYS A 16 -26.57 15.43 5.59
C CYS A 16 -26.20 13.97 5.89
N ILE A 17 -27.12 13.00 5.79
CA ILE A 17 -26.86 11.59 6.19
C ILE A 17 -26.41 10.71 5.02
N ASN A 18 -26.31 11.22 3.80
CA ASN A 18 -25.85 10.44 2.64
C ASN A 18 -24.33 10.49 2.42
N GLY A 19 -23.54 10.71 3.47
CA GLY A 19 -22.11 10.48 3.48
C GLY A 19 -21.79 8.98 3.45
N CYS A 20 -22.18 8.29 2.39
CA CYS A 20 -21.76 6.91 2.16
C CYS A 20 -20.26 6.89 1.94
N SER A 21 -19.48 6.63 2.99
CA SER A 21 -18.09 6.23 2.85
C SER A 21 -18.05 4.93 2.04
N LYS A 22 -17.88 5.05 0.72
CA LYS A 22 -17.60 3.91 -0.14
C LYS A 22 -16.31 3.28 0.36
N LYS A 23 -16.41 2.17 1.06
CA LYS A 23 -15.27 1.29 1.32
C LYS A 23 -14.84 0.78 -0.05
N SER A 24 -13.87 1.44 -0.67
CA SER A 24 -13.36 1.03 -1.97
C SER A 24 -12.75 -0.35 -1.82
N THR A 25 -13.19 -1.29 -2.65
CA THR A 25 -12.51 -2.58 -2.79
C THR A 25 -11.05 -2.29 -3.14
N PRO A 26 -10.07 -2.94 -2.48
CA PRO A 26 -8.68 -2.69 -2.80
C PRO A 26 -8.42 -3.02 -4.28
N THR A 27 -7.85 -2.07 -4.99
CA THR A 27 -7.46 -2.24 -6.39
C THR A 27 -6.16 -3.03 -6.44
N ASN A 28 -6.10 -4.06 -7.30
CA ASN A 28 -4.86 -4.78 -7.55
C ASN A 28 -3.74 -3.78 -7.88
N ILE A 29 -2.55 -3.97 -7.30
CA ILE A 29 -1.43 -3.03 -7.47
C ILE A 29 -1.13 -2.78 -8.94
N TYR A 30 -1.04 -3.83 -9.75
CA TYR A 30 -0.70 -3.71 -11.17
C TYR A 30 -1.73 -2.94 -12.00
N GLU A 31 -2.97 -2.83 -11.50
CA GLU A 31 -4.08 -2.14 -12.13
C GLU A 31 -4.28 -0.73 -11.58
N SER A 32 -3.62 -0.41 -10.46
CA SER A 32 -3.73 0.92 -9.85
C SER A 32 -3.14 2.00 -10.72
N GLU A 33 -3.79 3.17 -10.77
CA GLU A 33 -3.27 4.32 -11.50
C GLU A 33 -1.93 4.79 -10.93
N GLU A 34 -1.72 4.64 -9.62
CA GLU A 34 -0.48 4.98 -8.97
C GLU A 34 0.70 4.14 -9.50
N TYR A 35 0.52 2.82 -9.64
CA TYR A 35 1.56 1.94 -10.21
C TYR A 35 1.81 2.22 -11.69
N LYS A 36 0.75 2.44 -12.47
CA LYS A 36 0.86 2.71 -13.92
C LYS A 36 1.52 4.05 -14.22
N SER A 37 1.37 5.04 -13.34
CA SER A 37 1.92 6.38 -13.50
C SER A 37 3.33 6.55 -12.92
N LEU A 38 3.95 5.49 -12.39
CA LEU A 38 5.31 5.55 -11.86
C LEU A 38 6.30 6.04 -12.92
N SER A 39 6.96 7.14 -12.62
CA SER A 39 8.02 7.68 -13.46
C SER A 39 9.31 6.85 -13.34
N LYS A 40 10.23 7.02 -14.30
CA LYS A 40 11.57 6.43 -14.19
C LYS A 40 12.28 6.86 -12.89
N LYS A 41 12.06 8.09 -12.44
CA LYS A 41 12.62 8.60 -11.18
C LYS A 41 12.06 7.85 -9.98
N ASP A 42 10.75 7.55 -9.97
CA ASP A 42 10.12 6.81 -8.88
C ASP A 42 10.65 5.38 -8.78
N ILE A 43 10.86 4.73 -9.91
CA ILE A 43 11.47 3.39 -9.97
C ILE A 43 12.90 3.43 -9.42
N ILE A 44 13.72 4.42 -9.79
CA ILE A 44 15.10 4.57 -9.27
C ILE A 44 15.11 4.79 -7.75
N ILE A 45 14.20 5.62 -7.22
CA ILE A 45 14.08 5.82 -5.77
C ILE A 45 13.69 4.49 -5.10
N GLY A 46 12.66 3.81 -5.59
CA GLY A 46 12.23 2.52 -5.06
C GLY A 46 13.34 1.47 -5.08
N GLU A 47 14.11 1.40 -6.17
CA GLU A 47 15.27 0.53 -6.32
C GLU A 47 16.35 0.82 -5.29
N SER A 48 16.69 2.08 -5.08
CA SER A 48 17.70 2.50 -4.10
C SER A 48 17.33 2.06 -2.68
N ILE A 49 16.09 2.29 -2.26
CA ILE A 49 15.60 1.87 -0.94
C ILE A 49 15.54 0.34 -0.85
N TRP A 50 15.04 -0.32 -1.90
CA TRP A 50 15.01 -1.78 -1.93
C TRP A 50 16.40 -2.39 -1.80
N ALA A 51 17.38 -1.90 -2.54
CA ALA A 51 18.75 -2.41 -2.52
C ALA A 51 19.44 -2.24 -1.16
N THR A 52 19.13 -1.18 -0.42
CA THR A 52 19.76 -0.89 0.87
C THR A 52 19.06 -1.53 2.06
N SER A 53 17.74 -1.73 1.99
CA SER A 53 16.94 -2.16 3.14
C SER A 53 16.24 -3.50 2.94
N CYS A 54 15.59 -3.72 1.78
CA CYS A 54 14.72 -4.88 1.54
C CYS A 54 15.51 -6.09 1.02
N PHE A 55 16.57 -5.83 0.24
CA PHE A 55 17.35 -6.82 -0.50
C PHE A 55 17.86 -7.97 0.39
N ARG A 56 18.37 -7.68 1.58
CA ARG A 56 18.98 -8.68 2.47
C ARG A 56 18.05 -9.85 2.78
N CYS A 57 16.78 -9.56 2.96
CA CYS A 57 15.78 -10.57 3.28
C CYS A 57 15.08 -11.08 2.01
N HIS A 58 14.60 -10.18 1.17
CA HIS A 58 13.73 -10.53 0.04
C HIS A 58 14.47 -11.05 -1.20
N ARG A 59 15.80 -10.95 -1.25
CA ARG A 59 16.60 -11.61 -2.30
C ARG A 59 16.85 -13.07 -1.98
N TYR A 60 17.09 -13.39 -0.71
CA TYR A 60 17.58 -14.71 -0.30
C TYR A 60 16.58 -15.50 0.55
N GLY A 61 15.43 -14.95 0.88
CA GLY A 61 14.46 -15.60 1.76
C GLY A 61 14.89 -15.64 3.23
N THR A 62 15.81 -14.76 3.63
CA THR A 62 16.33 -14.73 4.99
C THR A 62 15.21 -14.44 6.00
N ASN A 63 15.25 -15.12 7.15
CA ASN A 63 14.25 -14.98 8.21
C ASN A 63 12.80 -15.24 7.76
N GLY A 64 12.61 -16.09 6.78
CA GLY A 64 11.28 -16.44 6.26
C GLY A 64 10.68 -15.40 5.32
N ALA A 65 11.46 -14.43 4.86
CA ALA A 65 11.00 -13.46 3.86
C ALA A 65 10.70 -14.15 2.52
N ILE A 66 9.62 -13.74 1.88
CA ILE A 66 9.31 -14.22 0.53
C ILE A 66 10.29 -13.58 -0.46
N VAL A 67 10.95 -14.40 -1.27
CA VAL A 67 11.89 -13.89 -2.28
C VAL A 67 11.17 -13.05 -3.33
N SER A 68 11.87 -12.02 -3.83
CA SER A 68 11.30 -11.06 -4.79
C SER A 68 10.85 -11.71 -6.09
N GLU A 69 11.45 -12.83 -6.47
CA GLU A 69 11.15 -13.58 -7.69
C GLU A 69 9.98 -14.57 -7.54
N ASN A 70 9.40 -14.71 -6.35
CA ASN A 70 8.23 -15.57 -6.15
C ASN A 70 6.96 -14.92 -6.71
N LYS A 71 6.83 -14.98 -8.02
CA LYS A 71 5.74 -14.35 -8.76
C LYS A 71 4.36 -14.79 -8.26
N GLU A 72 4.16 -16.06 -7.96
CA GLU A 72 2.86 -16.57 -7.50
C GLU A 72 2.42 -15.90 -6.20
N TYR A 73 3.33 -15.77 -5.25
CA TYR A 73 3.04 -15.08 -3.99
C TYR A 73 2.74 -13.60 -4.21
N TRP A 74 3.57 -12.91 -5.01
CA TRP A 74 3.42 -11.48 -5.22
C TRP A 74 2.19 -11.12 -6.05
N ASP A 75 1.77 -11.97 -6.99
CA ASP A 75 0.51 -11.80 -7.71
C ASP A 75 -0.70 -11.90 -6.77
N LYS A 76 -0.69 -12.81 -5.80
CA LYS A 76 -1.72 -12.89 -4.76
C LYS A 76 -1.65 -11.69 -3.82
N ALA A 77 -0.44 -11.28 -3.43
CA ALA A 77 -0.26 -10.12 -2.56
C ALA A 77 -0.73 -8.82 -3.23
N ALA A 78 -0.52 -8.65 -4.54
CA ALA A 78 -0.95 -7.48 -5.30
C ALA A 78 -2.46 -7.19 -5.17
N GLN A 79 -3.27 -8.21 -4.93
CA GLN A 79 -4.72 -8.06 -4.77
C GLN A 79 -5.13 -7.38 -3.46
N LYS A 80 -4.23 -7.29 -2.48
CA LYS A 80 -4.47 -6.56 -1.23
C LYS A 80 -4.46 -5.04 -1.41
N GLY A 81 -3.94 -4.57 -2.54
CA GLY A 81 -3.77 -3.16 -2.82
C GLY A 81 -2.57 -2.54 -2.10
N ILE A 82 -2.15 -1.39 -2.61
CA ILE A 82 -0.92 -0.74 -2.14
C ILE A 82 -1.01 -0.27 -0.70
N ASP A 83 -2.16 0.24 -0.25
CA ASP A 83 -2.29 0.81 1.10
C ASP A 83 -2.14 -0.26 2.18
N ALA A 84 -2.72 -1.44 1.98
CA ALA A 84 -2.60 -2.56 2.93
C ALA A 84 -1.15 -3.08 3.00
N LEU A 85 -0.49 -3.17 1.86
CA LEU A 85 0.90 -3.64 1.79
C LEU A 85 1.87 -2.58 2.31
N PHE A 86 1.68 -1.31 1.96
CA PHE A 86 2.44 -0.20 2.52
C PHE A 86 2.33 -0.17 4.05
N LYS A 87 1.11 -0.27 4.60
CA LYS A 87 0.91 -0.33 6.05
C LYS A 87 1.70 -1.47 6.69
N SER A 88 1.67 -2.67 6.09
CA SER A 88 2.41 -3.82 6.59
C SER A 88 3.93 -3.59 6.60
N VAL A 89 4.46 -2.90 5.60
CA VAL A 89 5.89 -2.53 5.55
C VAL A 89 6.21 -1.42 6.53
N TRP A 90 5.33 -0.42 6.63
CA TRP A 90 5.53 0.75 7.50
C TRP A 90 5.56 0.39 8.99
N GLU A 91 4.60 -0.42 9.42
CA GLU A 91 4.42 -0.83 10.80
C GLU A 91 5.22 -2.10 11.17
N GLY A 92 5.71 -2.82 10.15
CA GLY A 92 6.22 -4.17 10.30
C GLY A 92 5.13 -5.21 10.22
N TYR A 93 5.50 -6.45 9.96
CA TYR A 93 4.56 -7.54 9.76
C TYR A 93 5.07 -8.84 10.39
N LYS A 94 4.21 -9.51 11.16
CA LYS A 94 4.46 -10.85 11.66
C LYS A 94 3.69 -11.85 10.81
N GLY A 95 4.42 -12.58 9.97
CA GLY A 95 3.88 -13.65 9.14
C GLY A 95 4.06 -15.03 9.77
N GLU A 96 3.61 -16.06 9.05
CA GLU A 96 3.75 -17.47 9.47
C GLU A 96 5.22 -17.90 9.51
N ASN A 97 6.03 -17.40 8.58
CA ASN A 97 7.41 -17.84 8.38
C ASN A 97 8.45 -16.91 9.01
N GLY A 98 8.03 -15.80 9.60
CA GLY A 98 8.97 -14.86 10.22
C GLY A 98 8.38 -13.48 10.47
N VAL A 99 9.27 -12.55 10.83
CA VAL A 99 8.92 -11.17 11.15
C VAL A 99 9.62 -10.22 10.20
N MET A 100 8.85 -9.38 9.51
CA MET A 100 9.36 -8.23 8.79
C MET A 100 9.41 -7.03 9.75
N PRO A 101 10.58 -6.44 9.99
CA PRO A 101 10.70 -5.25 10.82
C PRO A 101 10.06 -4.04 10.13
N ALA A 102 9.62 -3.06 10.94
CA ALA A 102 9.09 -1.81 10.43
C ALA A 102 10.05 -1.16 9.44
N LYS A 103 9.53 -0.72 8.30
CA LYS A 103 10.26 -0.08 7.20
C LYS A 103 11.45 -0.92 6.67
N GLY A 104 11.52 -2.23 6.95
CA GLY A 104 12.67 -3.04 6.60
C GLY A 104 13.98 -2.52 7.20
N PHE A 105 13.93 -1.93 8.40
CA PHE A 105 15.02 -1.21 9.10
C PHE A 105 15.44 0.13 8.46
N CYS A 106 14.75 0.64 7.45
CA CYS A 106 15.03 1.98 6.92
C CYS A 106 14.45 3.08 7.82
N ASN A 107 15.07 3.32 8.97
CA ASN A 107 14.53 4.26 9.97
C ASN A 107 14.45 5.71 9.49
N LEU A 108 15.30 6.10 8.53
CA LEU A 108 15.36 7.46 7.97
C LEU A 108 14.49 7.65 6.73
N CYS A 109 13.94 6.56 6.17
CA CYS A 109 13.09 6.65 4.99
C CYS A 109 11.74 7.28 5.32
N ASP A 110 11.29 8.18 4.46
CA ASP A 110 9.95 8.75 4.51
C ASP A 110 8.88 7.81 3.90
N GLU A 111 7.61 8.21 4.00
CA GLU A 111 6.49 7.41 3.49
C GLU A 111 6.55 7.20 1.98
N ASN A 112 6.93 8.24 1.24
CA ASN A 112 6.99 8.22 -0.22
C ASN A 112 8.11 7.28 -0.70
N GLU A 113 9.26 7.28 -0.04
CA GLU A 113 10.38 6.39 -0.32
C GLU A 113 10.02 4.93 -0.06
N ILE A 114 9.42 4.63 1.10
CA ILE A 114 8.96 3.27 1.42
C ILE A 114 7.88 2.82 0.43
N ARG A 115 6.92 3.69 0.10
CA ARG A 115 5.85 3.35 -0.86
C ARG A 115 6.42 3.02 -2.25
N LYS A 116 7.41 3.78 -2.72
CA LYS A 116 8.11 3.48 -3.97
C LYS A 116 8.92 2.18 -3.91
N SER A 117 9.51 1.84 -2.77
CA SER A 117 10.21 0.56 -2.61
C SER A 117 9.26 -0.63 -2.63
N VAL A 118 8.04 -0.48 -2.10
CA VAL A 118 6.98 -1.49 -2.24
C VAL A 118 6.60 -1.67 -3.71
N PHE A 119 6.37 -0.59 -4.45
CA PHE A 119 6.12 -0.69 -5.89
C PHE A 119 7.27 -1.34 -6.66
N TYR A 120 8.52 -1.02 -6.28
CA TYR A 120 9.68 -1.64 -6.91
C TYR A 120 9.74 -3.15 -6.69
N MET A 121 9.34 -3.64 -5.50
CA MET A 121 9.21 -5.08 -5.25
C MET A 121 8.27 -5.75 -6.28
N PHE A 122 7.10 -5.14 -6.55
CA PHE A 122 6.17 -5.64 -7.57
C PHE A 122 6.71 -5.50 -8.99
N HIS A 123 7.53 -4.49 -9.25
CA HIS A 123 8.24 -4.36 -10.52
C HIS A 123 9.24 -5.50 -10.74
N LEU A 124 9.94 -5.95 -9.70
CA LEU A 124 10.83 -7.11 -9.76
C LEU A 124 10.05 -8.41 -9.98
N ALA A 125 8.97 -8.62 -9.24
CA ALA A 125 8.17 -9.84 -9.34
C ALA A 125 7.47 -10.01 -10.70
N LYS A 126 7.30 -8.93 -11.47
CA LYS A 126 6.70 -8.95 -12.81
C LYS A 126 7.67 -9.36 -13.91
N LYS A 127 8.98 -9.24 -13.67
CA LYS A 127 10.02 -9.62 -14.63
C LYS A 127 10.16 -11.13 -14.73
#